data_cad2c7f4338e5f30ff2e047e2bce1eec
#
_entry.id   cad2c7f4338e5f30ff2e047e2bce1eec
#
_cell.length_a   1.000
_cell.length_b   1.000
_cell.length_c   1.000
_cell.angle_alpha   90.00
_cell.angle_beta   90.00
_cell.angle_gamma   90.00
#
_symmetry.space_group_name_H-M   'P 1'
#
loop_
_entity.id
_entity.type
_entity.pdbx_description
1 polymer ?
#
loop_
_entity_poly.entity_id
_entity_poly.type
_entity_poly.pdbx_seq_one_letter_code
_entity_poly.pdbx_strand_id
1 'polypeptide(L)'
;MGGGKITLTRYISGNYTPNHFNSSRLKELKNPYVFQMLLQNYYAEHEGRYEEKSLKKAENSMIVQLKELKETQGKIFDTVNWFLAQSSDDTPITHLALQKLLYFTQSWSMVLSGEEFFDDDCQAWAHGAVYPKVYFFFKQFKYRPLPKVEKAPEFENNNLKILNAVKSYYYDIYTAKALEEICHREKPYIDARKGCAEGKSCNTIIDKKSIFSYYKDISQKYNISFSNIYNIKNYLNSLLNG
;
A
#
# COMPACT_ATOMS: atom_id res chain seq x y z
N MET A 1 -21.51 8.41 12.82
CA MET A 1 -22.52 9.37 12.29
C MET A 1 -23.55 9.59 13.36
N GLY A 2 -23.75 10.82 13.84
CA GLY A 2 -24.70 11.15 14.91
C GLY A 2 -26.16 11.26 14.44
N GLY A 3 -26.57 10.48 13.46
CA GLY A 3 -27.96 10.47 12.96
C GLY A 3 -28.59 9.10 13.22
N GLY A 4 -29.79 9.05 13.77
CA GLY A 4 -30.53 7.81 13.99
C GLY A 4 -30.81 7.03 12.71
N LYS A 5 -31.35 5.81 12.83
CA LYS A 5 -31.69 4.88 11.72
C LYS A 5 -32.45 5.54 10.55
N ILE A 6 -33.25 6.56 10.81
CA ILE A 6 -34.07 7.26 9.82
C ILE A 6 -33.24 8.19 8.91
N THR A 7 -32.07 8.66 9.35
CA THR A 7 -31.27 9.66 8.61
C THR A 7 -30.71 9.10 7.30
N LEU A 8 -30.18 7.88 7.31
CA LEU A 8 -29.62 7.25 6.11
C LEU A 8 -30.73 6.95 5.08
N THR A 9 -31.89 6.47 5.53
CA THR A 9 -33.05 6.22 4.66
C THR A 9 -33.53 7.51 3.98
N ARG A 10 -33.52 8.65 4.69
CA ARG A 10 -33.86 9.96 4.14
C ARG A 10 -32.87 10.45 3.10
N TYR A 11 -31.56 10.14 3.27
CA TYR A 11 -30.53 10.44 2.26
C TYR A 11 -30.74 9.60 0.99
N ILE A 12 -31.02 8.31 1.15
CA ILE A 12 -31.23 7.37 0.03
C ILE A 12 -32.48 7.73 -0.76
N SER A 13 -33.58 8.11 -0.08
CA SER A 13 -34.83 8.51 -0.70
C SER A 13 -34.84 9.93 -1.31
N GLY A 14 -33.73 10.67 -1.18
CA GLY A 14 -33.62 12.06 -1.65
C GLY A 14 -34.44 13.08 -0.85
N ASN A 15 -35.10 12.66 0.23
CA ASN A 15 -35.91 13.54 1.07
C ASN A 15 -35.10 14.47 1.97
N TYR A 16 -33.78 14.27 2.04
CA TYR A 16 -32.89 15.10 2.80
C TYR A 16 -31.48 15.06 2.19
N THR A 17 -30.89 16.22 1.96
CA THR A 17 -29.53 16.33 1.44
C THR A 17 -28.52 16.28 2.60
N PRO A 18 -27.52 15.37 2.58
CA PRO A 18 -26.52 15.36 3.60
C PRO A 18 -25.67 16.64 3.58
N ASN A 19 -25.34 17.21 4.74
CA ASN A 19 -24.39 18.30 4.83
C ASN A 19 -23.01 17.87 4.31
N HIS A 20 -22.11 18.84 4.10
CA HIS A 20 -20.78 18.57 3.55
C HIS A 20 -20.00 17.50 4.33
N PHE A 21 -20.07 17.52 5.67
CA PHE A 21 -19.39 16.53 6.52
C PHE A 21 -19.94 15.12 6.32
N ASN A 22 -21.26 14.95 6.33
CA ASN A 22 -21.90 13.64 6.11
C ASN A 22 -21.73 13.15 4.68
N SER A 23 -21.79 14.04 3.68
CA SER A 23 -21.51 13.72 2.28
C SER A 23 -20.08 13.19 2.10
N SER A 24 -19.11 13.83 2.74
CA SER A 24 -17.71 13.39 2.69
C SER A 24 -17.54 12.00 3.30
N ARG A 25 -18.14 11.74 4.47
CA ARG A 25 -18.11 10.42 5.12
C ARG A 25 -18.80 9.32 4.31
N LEU A 26 -19.94 9.64 3.68
CA LEU A 26 -20.64 8.70 2.79
C LEU A 26 -19.80 8.36 1.55
N LYS A 27 -19.03 9.32 1.02
CA LYS A 27 -18.08 9.07 -0.08
C LYS A 27 -16.93 8.16 0.35
N GLU A 28 -16.44 8.32 1.58
CA GLU A 28 -15.38 7.46 2.14
C GLU A 28 -15.85 6.00 2.27
N LEU A 29 -17.13 5.74 2.55
CA LEU A 29 -17.70 4.39 2.62
C LEU A 29 -17.70 3.64 1.27
N LYS A 30 -17.49 4.32 0.15
CA LYS A 30 -17.28 3.67 -1.15
C LYS A 30 -15.93 2.93 -1.22
N ASN A 31 -14.99 3.26 -0.32
CA ASN A 31 -13.77 2.50 -0.18
C ASN A 31 -14.05 1.27 0.70
N PRO A 32 -13.95 0.03 0.17
CA PRO A 32 -14.30 -1.18 0.92
C PRO A 32 -13.42 -1.41 2.15
N TYR A 33 -12.16 -0.97 2.13
CA TYR A 33 -11.28 -1.05 3.30
C TYR A 33 -11.71 -0.09 4.42
N VAL A 34 -12.19 1.12 4.07
CA VAL A 34 -12.78 2.04 5.07
C VAL A 34 -14.05 1.45 5.66
N PHE A 35 -14.86 0.85 4.81
CA PHE A 35 -16.10 0.20 5.25
C PHE A 35 -15.79 -0.98 6.19
N GLN A 36 -14.82 -1.82 5.86
CA GLN A 36 -14.36 -2.92 6.71
C GLN A 36 -13.86 -2.42 8.08
N MET A 37 -12.98 -1.42 8.09
CA MET A 37 -12.49 -0.82 9.34
C MET A 37 -13.62 -0.31 10.21
N LEU A 38 -14.61 0.38 9.63
CA LEU A 38 -15.75 0.90 10.38
C LEU A 38 -16.66 -0.21 10.91
N LEU A 39 -16.83 -1.30 10.15
CA LEU A 39 -17.55 -2.48 10.63
C LEU A 39 -16.83 -3.13 11.82
N GLN A 40 -15.54 -3.38 11.72
CA GLN A 40 -14.74 -3.98 12.78
C GLN A 40 -14.79 -3.15 14.08
N ASN A 41 -14.59 -1.83 13.98
CA ASN A 41 -14.72 -0.93 15.13
C ASN A 41 -16.13 -0.96 15.74
N TYR A 42 -17.14 -1.02 14.89
CA TYR A 42 -18.53 -1.08 15.33
C TYR A 42 -18.86 -2.38 16.07
N TYR A 43 -18.28 -3.50 15.64
CA TYR A 43 -18.45 -4.80 16.33
C TYR A 43 -17.75 -4.82 17.67
N ALA A 44 -16.52 -4.31 17.76
CA ALA A 44 -15.79 -4.23 19.02
C ALA A 44 -16.54 -3.39 20.09
N GLU A 45 -17.28 -2.35 19.65
CA GLU A 45 -18.06 -1.49 20.58
C GLU A 45 -19.45 -2.06 20.93
N HIS A 46 -19.97 -3.05 20.17
CA HIS A 46 -21.36 -3.48 20.26
C HIS A 46 -21.54 -5.00 20.26
N GLU A 47 -20.62 -5.75 20.85
CA GLU A 47 -20.68 -7.22 20.95
C GLU A 47 -22.07 -7.70 21.37
N GLY A 48 -22.62 -8.65 20.58
CA GLY A 48 -23.89 -9.33 20.87
C GLY A 48 -25.18 -8.58 20.51
N ARG A 49 -25.13 -7.39 19.89
CA ARG A 49 -26.33 -6.57 19.57
C ARG A 49 -26.87 -6.72 18.14
N TYR A 50 -26.25 -7.52 17.29
CA TYR A 50 -26.63 -7.60 15.87
C TYR A 50 -26.87 -9.03 15.39
N GLU A 51 -27.83 -9.13 14.45
CA GLU A 51 -28.08 -10.38 13.74
C GLU A 51 -26.88 -10.74 12.84
N GLU A 52 -26.32 -11.92 13.02
CA GLU A 52 -25.24 -12.50 12.20
C GLU A 52 -25.51 -12.38 10.68
N LYS A 53 -26.79 -12.47 10.29
CA LYS A 53 -27.25 -12.32 8.90
C LYS A 53 -26.95 -10.95 8.29
N SER A 54 -27.07 -9.88 9.09
CA SER A 54 -26.77 -8.51 8.64
C SER A 54 -25.28 -8.30 8.45
N LEU A 55 -24.47 -8.95 9.26
CA LEU A 55 -23.02 -8.96 9.23
C LEU A 55 -22.51 -9.65 7.97
N LYS A 56 -22.94 -10.89 7.73
CA LYS A 56 -22.60 -11.65 6.52
C LYS A 56 -23.01 -10.91 5.23
N LYS A 57 -24.13 -10.20 5.24
CA LYS A 57 -24.54 -9.40 4.08
C LYS A 57 -23.59 -8.24 3.81
N ALA A 58 -23.12 -7.55 4.86
CA ALA A 58 -22.15 -6.44 4.73
C ALA A 58 -20.79 -6.94 4.26
N GLU A 59 -20.31 -8.06 4.80
CA GLU A 59 -19.06 -8.72 4.40
C GLU A 59 -19.12 -9.18 2.94
N ASN A 60 -20.20 -9.84 2.53
CA ASN A 60 -20.38 -10.25 1.14
C ASN A 60 -20.40 -9.05 0.17
N SER A 61 -21.05 -7.95 0.56
CA SER A 61 -21.05 -6.71 -0.25
C SER A 61 -19.63 -6.13 -0.40
N MET A 62 -18.84 -6.18 0.68
CA MET A 62 -17.44 -5.75 0.66
C MET A 62 -16.59 -6.64 -0.26
N ILE A 63 -16.76 -7.97 -0.20
CA ILE A 63 -16.05 -8.92 -1.06
C ILE A 63 -16.33 -8.64 -2.55
N VAL A 64 -17.58 -8.37 -2.90
CA VAL A 64 -17.97 -7.99 -4.28
C VAL A 64 -17.27 -6.69 -4.69
N GLN A 65 -17.30 -5.66 -3.85
CA GLN A 65 -16.64 -4.38 -4.14
C GLN A 65 -15.10 -4.52 -4.25
N LEU A 66 -14.48 -5.37 -3.43
CA LEU A 66 -13.05 -5.67 -3.55
C LEU A 66 -12.72 -6.38 -4.86
N LYS A 67 -13.60 -7.26 -5.33
CA LYS A 67 -13.44 -7.95 -6.61
C LYS A 67 -13.56 -6.99 -7.79
N GLU A 68 -14.57 -6.11 -7.79
CA GLU A 68 -14.73 -5.06 -8.80
C GLU A 68 -13.55 -4.08 -8.83
N LEU A 69 -13.01 -3.74 -7.65
CA LEU A 69 -11.79 -2.92 -7.55
C LEU A 69 -10.59 -3.62 -8.16
N LYS A 70 -10.43 -4.92 -7.93
CA LYS A 70 -9.35 -5.71 -8.51
C LYS A 70 -9.37 -5.65 -10.04
N GLU A 71 -10.55 -5.80 -10.66
CA GLU A 71 -10.72 -5.74 -12.11
C GLU A 71 -10.42 -4.35 -12.71
N THR A 72 -10.61 -3.27 -11.93
CA THR A 72 -10.48 -1.89 -12.41
C THR A 72 -9.15 -1.21 -12.05
N GLN A 73 -8.40 -1.72 -11.06
CA GLN A 73 -7.25 -1.00 -10.50
C GLN A 73 -5.87 -1.55 -10.89
N GLY A 74 -5.80 -2.71 -11.55
CA GLY A 74 -4.58 -3.26 -12.12
C GLY A 74 -3.65 -3.94 -11.10
N LYS A 75 -2.54 -4.47 -11.59
CA LYS A 75 -1.58 -5.33 -10.88
C LYS A 75 -1.00 -4.69 -9.61
N ILE A 76 -0.94 -3.36 -9.53
CA ILE A 76 -0.47 -2.68 -8.31
C ILE A 76 -1.36 -2.98 -7.10
N PHE A 77 -2.70 -3.09 -7.27
CA PHE A 77 -3.60 -3.43 -6.17
C PHE A 77 -3.58 -4.92 -5.82
N ASP A 78 -3.26 -5.80 -6.75
CA ASP A 78 -2.93 -7.20 -6.42
C ASP A 78 -1.69 -7.25 -5.52
N THR A 79 -0.66 -6.46 -5.84
CA THR A 79 0.55 -6.34 -5.02
C THR A 79 0.24 -5.77 -3.62
N VAL A 80 -0.60 -4.73 -3.55
CA VAL A 80 -1.12 -4.18 -2.29
C VAL A 80 -1.81 -5.27 -1.47
N ASN A 81 -2.75 -6.00 -2.05
CA ASN A 81 -3.50 -7.06 -1.37
C ASN A 81 -2.60 -8.20 -0.93
N TRP A 82 -1.57 -8.53 -1.72
CA TRP A 82 -0.59 -9.53 -1.33
C TRP A 82 0.16 -9.12 -0.05
N PHE A 83 0.64 -7.88 0.03
CA PHE A 83 1.30 -7.38 1.23
C PHE A 83 0.33 -7.29 2.42
N LEU A 84 -0.89 -6.79 2.22
CA LEU A 84 -1.89 -6.70 3.30
C LEU A 84 -2.27 -8.08 3.86
N ALA A 85 -2.20 -9.14 3.05
CA ALA A 85 -2.39 -10.51 3.53
C ALA A 85 -1.21 -11.02 4.39
N GLN A 86 -0.01 -10.41 4.30
CA GLN A 86 1.14 -10.72 5.17
C GLN A 86 1.10 -9.95 6.49
N SER A 87 0.22 -8.97 6.65
CA SER A 87 0.09 -8.16 7.86
C SER A 87 -0.36 -9.02 9.06
N SER A 88 0.22 -8.76 10.22
CA SER A 88 -0.19 -9.36 11.49
C SER A 88 -0.39 -8.29 12.55
N ASP A 89 -0.95 -8.65 13.69
CA ASP A 89 -1.14 -7.72 14.81
C ASP A 89 0.19 -7.22 15.39
N ASP A 90 1.22 -8.08 15.37
CA ASP A 90 2.57 -7.76 15.84
C ASP A 90 3.35 -6.89 14.83
N THR A 91 3.08 -7.10 13.54
CA THR A 91 3.73 -6.38 12.45
C THR A 91 2.68 -5.82 11.49
N PRO A 92 1.95 -4.78 11.89
CA PRO A 92 0.90 -4.21 11.06
C PRO A 92 1.48 -3.38 9.91
N ILE A 93 0.91 -3.52 8.71
CA ILE A 93 1.29 -2.69 7.58
C ILE A 93 0.60 -1.33 7.68
N THR A 94 1.39 -0.27 7.72
CA THR A 94 0.91 1.11 7.63
C THR A 94 0.94 1.60 6.18
N HIS A 95 0.24 2.70 5.92
CA HIS A 95 0.24 3.32 4.60
C HIS A 95 1.66 3.72 4.15
N LEU A 96 2.50 4.23 5.08
CA LEU A 96 3.89 4.59 4.80
C LEU A 96 4.72 3.36 4.39
N ALA A 97 4.64 2.27 5.16
CA ALA A 97 5.35 1.04 4.84
C ALA A 97 4.93 0.48 3.47
N LEU A 98 3.62 0.41 3.21
CA LEU A 98 3.09 -0.10 1.94
C LEU A 98 3.69 0.62 0.72
N GLN A 99 3.77 1.96 0.74
CA GLN A 99 4.34 2.74 -0.35
C GLN A 99 5.80 2.34 -0.65
N LYS A 100 6.59 2.09 0.39
CA LYS A 100 8.00 1.68 0.24
C LYS A 100 8.13 0.25 -0.25
N LEU A 101 7.30 -0.66 0.25
CA LEU A 101 7.26 -2.05 -0.22
C LEU A 101 6.91 -2.14 -1.71
N LEU A 102 5.97 -1.31 -2.18
CA LEU A 102 5.65 -1.21 -3.61
C LEU A 102 6.84 -0.69 -4.43
N TYR A 103 7.52 0.35 -3.95
CA TYR A 103 8.70 0.91 -4.61
C TYR A 103 9.83 -0.13 -4.72
N PHE A 104 10.16 -0.82 -3.64
CA PHE A 104 11.20 -1.87 -3.67
C PHE A 104 10.79 -3.07 -4.54
N THR A 105 9.51 -3.44 -4.57
CA THR A 105 8.99 -4.50 -5.45
C THR A 105 9.19 -4.14 -6.91
N GLN A 106 8.80 -2.94 -7.33
CA GLN A 106 9.01 -2.44 -8.68
C GLN A 106 10.50 -2.42 -9.05
N SER A 107 11.32 -1.88 -8.15
CA SER A 107 12.76 -1.73 -8.36
C SER A 107 13.48 -3.07 -8.57
N TRP A 108 13.20 -4.04 -7.73
CA TRP A 108 13.79 -5.38 -7.87
C TRP A 108 13.21 -6.16 -9.05
N SER A 109 11.94 -5.96 -9.39
CA SER A 109 11.36 -6.57 -10.60
C SER A 109 12.11 -6.14 -11.85
N MET A 110 12.27 -4.83 -12.02
CA MET A 110 12.91 -4.26 -13.21
C MET A 110 14.31 -4.83 -13.44
N VAL A 111 15.09 -5.10 -12.39
CA VAL A 111 16.46 -5.58 -12.54
C VAL A 111 16.58 -7.11 -12.55
N LEU A 112 15.73 -7.83 -11.82
CA LEU A 112 15.82 -9.30 -11.72
C LEU A 112 15.07 -10.01 -12.83
N SER A 113 13.89 -9.51 -13.25
CA SER A 113 13.11 -10.08 -14.35
C SER A 113 13.27 -9.33 -15.67
N GLY A 114 13.80 -8.11 -15.65
CA GLY A 114 13.85 -7.23 -16.82
C GLY A 114 12.51 -6.56 -17.15
N GLU A 115 11.51 -6.71 -16.29
CA GLU A 115 10.15 -6.23 -16.50
C GLU A 115 9.64 -5.40 -15.33
N GLU A 116 8.78 -4.44 -15.64
CA GLU A 116 8.03 -3.70 -14.62
C GLU A 116 7.07 -4.64 -13.89
N PHE A 117 6.99 -4.52 -12.58
CA PHE A 117 6.02 -5.30 -11.80
C PHE A 117 4.59 -4.83 -12.07
N PHE A 118 4.41 -3.51 -12.20
CA PHE A 118 3.16 -2.81 -12.56
C PHE A 118 3.48 -1.50 -13.30
N ASP A 119 2.51 -0.98 -14.06
CA ASP A 119 2.72 0.16 -14.97
C ASP A 119 2.71 1.52 -14.27
N ASP A 120 2.23 1.59 -13.02
CA ASP A 120 2.03 2.83 -12.28
C ASP A 120 3.34 3.59 -12.04
N ASP A 121 3.29 4.94 -12.13
CA ASP A 121 4.42 5.80 -11.86
C ASP A 121 4.55 6.16 -10.39
N CYS A 122 5.80 6.21 -9.93
CA CYS A 122 6.16 6.59 -8.58
C CYS A 122 6.62 8.05 -8.52
N GLN A 123 6.21 8.79 -7.49
CA GLN A 123 6.60 10.19 -7.27
C GLN A 123 7.47 10.33 -6.02
N ALA A 124 8.39 11.30 -6.05
CA ALA A 124 9.35 11.60 -4.98
C ALA A 124 8.76 12.57 -3.94
N TRP A 125 7.84 12.11 -3.10
CA TRP A 125 7.22 12.96 -2.07
C TRP A 125 8.14 13.15 -0.85
N ALA A 126 7.75 14.06 0.08
CA ALA A 126 8.55 14.38 1.27
C ALA A 126 8.87 13.14 2.15
N HIS A 127 7.95 12.19 2.21
CA HIS A 127 8.11 10.93 2.96
C HIS A 127 8.55 9.74 2.07
N GLY A 128 9.35 10.01 1.04
CA GLY A 128 9.90 8.99 0.15
C GLY A 128 9.02 8.73 -1.08
N ALA A 129 9.33 7.63 -1.76
CA ALA A 129 8.63 7.19 -2.97
C ALA A 129 7.16 6.87 -2.69
N VAL A 130 6.25 7.39 -3.54
CA VAL A 130 4.80 7.24 -3.41
C VAL A 130 4.14 6.95 -4.75
N TYR A 131 3.25 5.99 -4.78
CA TYR A 131 2.30 5.75 -5.87
C TYR A 131 0.99 6.49 -5.57
N PRO A 132 0.69 7.60 -6.26
CA PRO A 132 -0.44 8.48 -5.90
C PRO A 132 -1.78 7.76 -5.88
N LYS A 133 -2.02 6.84 -6.83
CA LYS A 133 -3.23 6.03 -6.92
C LYS A 133 -3.49 5.24 -5.62
N VAL A 134 -2.47 4.56 -5.11
CA VAL A 134 -2.54 3.82 -3.84
C VAL A 134 -2.62 4.79 -2.65
N TYR A 135 -1.87 5.91 -2.70
CA TYR A 135 -1.92 6.91 -1.64
C TYR A 135 -3.33 7.46 -1.45
N PHE A 136 -3.97 7.96 -2.50
CA PHE A 136 -5.30 8.56 -2.40
C PHE A 136 -6.37 7.54 -1.99
N PHE A 137 -6.15 6.27 -2.30
CA PHE A 137 -7.04 5.19 -1.91
C PHE A 137 -7.00 4.92 -0.39
N PHE A 138 -5.82 5.00 0.23
CA PHE A 138 -5.61 4.70 1.65
C PHE A 138 -5.37 5.92 2.56
N LYS A 139 -5.36 7.14 2.06
CA LYS A 139 -5.00 8.36 2.82
C LYS A 139 -5.81 8.59 4.09
N GLN A 140 -7.06 8.09 4.15
CA GLN A 140 -7.94 8.21 5.31
C GLN A 140 -7.47 7.39 6.53
N PHE A 141 -6.64 6.36 6.30
CA PHE A 141 -6.05 5.58 7.40
C PHE A 141 -4.95 6.36 8.13
N LYS A 142 -4.36 7.38 7.49
CA LYS A 142 -3.28 8.19 8.05
C LYS A 142 -2.10 7.30 8.50
N TYR A 143 -1.79 7.28 9.80
CA TYR A 143 -0.74 6.48 10.42
C TYR A 143 -1.24 5.14 11.01
N ARG A 144 -2.55 4.89 10.95
CA ARG A 144 -3.13 3.64 11.46
C ARG A 144 -2.74 2.45 10.57
N PRO A 145 -2.71 1.23 11.15
CA PRO A 145 -2.60 0.01 10.36
C PRO A 145 -3.66 -0.05 9.26
N LEU A 146 -3.27 -0.57 8.12
CA LEU A 146 -4.20 -0.90 7.05
C LEU A 146 -4.90 -2.24 7.35
N PRO A 147 -6.14 -2.43 6.89
CA PRO A 147 -6.87 -3.66 7.13
C PRO A 147 -6.16 -4.86 6.52
N LYS A 148 -6.13 -5.96 7.25
CA LYS A 148 -5.62 -7.23 6.76
C LYS A 148 -6.54 -7.81 5.68
N VAL A 149 -5.94 -8.42 4.67
CA VAL A 149 -6.63 -9.19 3.62
C VAL A 149 -6.50 -10.68 3.98
N GLU A 150 -7.61 -11.42 3.99
CA GLU A 150 -7.61 -12.82 4.42
C GLU A 150 -6.90 -13.74 3.42
N LYS A 151 -7.07 -13.49 2.13
CA LYS A 151 -6.49 -14.32 1.06
C LYS A 151 -5.61 -13.49 0.14
N ALA A 152 -4.32 -13.84 0.10
CA ALA A 152 -3.38 -13.22 -0.83
C ALA A 152 -3.73 -13.57 -2.28
N PRO A 153 -3.60 -12.61 -3.23
CA PRO A 153 -3.62 -12.91 -4.64
C PRO A 153 -2.48 -13.86 -5.03
N GLU A 154 -2.72 -14.67 -6.05
CA GLU A 154 -1.71 -15.57 -6.60
C GLU A 154 -0.81 -14.82 -7.60
N PHE A 155 0.49 -15.09 -7.52
CA PHE A 155 1.49 -14.57 -8.44
C PHE A 155 2.33 -15.70 -9.01
N GLU A 156 2.78 -15.52 -10.26
CA GLU A 156 3.68 -16.47 -10.92
C GLU A 156 5.06 -16.51 -10.26
N ASN A 157 5.81 -17.59 -10.49
CA ASN A 157 7.04 -17.97 -9.79
C ASN A 157 8.05 -16.83 -9.57
N ASN A 158 8.40 -16.07 -10.61
CA ASN A 158 9.39 -14.99 -10.45
C ASN A 158 8.82 -13.79 -9.70
N ASN A 159 7.58 -13.41 -9.95
CA ASN A 159 6.92 -12.35 -9.22
C ASN A 159 6.77 -12.70 -7.73
N LEU A 160 6.41 -13.93 -7.44
CA LEU A 160 6.31 -14.40 -6.05
C LEU A 160 7.68 -14.42 -5.35
N LYS A 161 8.78 -14.77 -6.05
CA LYS A 161 10.14 -14.67 -5.49
C LYS A 161 10.51 -13.24 -5.14
N ILE A 162 10.17 -12.27 -6.00
CA ILE A 162 10.42 -10.84 -5.74
C ILE A 162 9.62 -10.37 -4.52
N LEU A 163 8.33 -10.68 -4.46
CA LEU A 163 7.48 -10.32 -3.32
C LEU A 163 8.00 -10.91 -2.02
N ASN A 164 8.35 -12.19 -2.02
CA ASN A 164 8.94 -12.85 -0.85
C ASN A 164 10.28 -12.23 -0.44
N ALA A 165 11.12 -11.82 -1.40
CA ALA A 165 12.38 -11.15 -1.09
C ALA A 165 12.13 -9.78 -0.46
N VAL A 166 11.21 -8.97 -1.00
CA VAL A 166 10.85 -7.68 -0.41
C VAL A 166 10.23 -7.87 0.97
N LYS A 167 9.38 -8.89 1.16
CA LYS A 167 8.88 -9.25 2.48
C LYS A 167 10.04 -9.56 3.43
N SER A 168 10.88 -10.54 3.09
CA SER A 168 11.90 -11.08 4.00
C SER A 168 13.04 -10.11 4.31
N TYR A 169 13.43 -9.24 3.36
CA TYR A 169 14.59 -8.35 3.53
C TYR A 169 14.23 -6.91 3.84
N TYR A 170 12.95 -6.51 3.67
CA TYR A 170 12.49 -5.16 4.00
C TYR A 170 11.38 -5.19 5.06
N TYR A 171 10.25 -5.81 4.80
CA TYR A 171 9.10 -5.74 5.70
C TYR A 171 9.34 -6.44 7.03
N ASP A 172 9.91 -7.64 7.03
CA ASP A 172 10.14 -8.44 8.25
C ASP A 172 11.26 -7.88 9.13
N ILE A 173 12.09 -6.95 8.60
CA ILE A 173 13.29 -6.44 9.29
C ILE A 173 13.13 -4.97 9.70
N TYR A 174 12.50 -4.14 8.87
CA TYR A 174 12.52 -2.70 9.02
C TYR A 174 11.15 -2.11 9.34
N THR A 175 11.12 -1.14 10.26
CA THR A 175 9.93 -0.33 10.52
C THR A 175 9.60 0.56 9.33
N ALA A 176 8.36 1.06 9.26
CA ALA A 176 7.94 1.99 8.20
C ALA A 176 8.88 3.20 8.06
N LYS A 177 9.41 3.71 9.19
CA LYS A 177 10.34 4.84 9.18
C LYS A 177 11.73 4.45 8.68
N ALA A 178 12.20 3.27 9.00
CA ALA A 178 13.46 2.76 8.46
C ALA A 178 13.37 2.49 6.94
N LEU A 179 12.22 2.00 6.45
CA LEU A 179 11.96 1.86 5.01
C LEU A 179 11.93 3.22 4.29
N GLU A 180 11.39 4.26 4.93
CA GLU A 180 11.45 5.64 4.43
C GLU A 180 12.91 6.10 4.32
N GLU A 181 13.72 5.86 5.35
CA GLU A 181 15.13 6.23 5.37
C GLU A 181 15.95 5.50 4.29
N ILE A 182 15.72 4.21 4.08
CA ILE A 182 16.33 3.45 2.98
C ILE A 182 16.01 4.13 1.65
N CYS A 183 14.74 4.44 1.39
CA CYS A 183 14.32 5.11 0.16
C CYS A 183 14.99 6.48 0.00
N HIS A 184 15.13 7.26 1.08
CA HIS A 184 15.75 8.58 1.07
C HIS A 184 17.24 8.56 0.73
N ARG A 185 17.95 7.46 0.99
CA ARG A 185 19.37 7.29 0.67
C ARG A 185 19.60 6.81 -0.76
N GLU A 186 18.57 6.39 -1.46
CA GLU A 186 18.70 5.90 -2.83
C GLU A 186 18.78 7.03 -3.85
N LYS A 187 19.75 6.92 -4.75
CA LYS A 187 20.03 7.93 -5.79
C LYS A 187 18.82 8.29 -6.66
N PRO A 188 17.96 7.35 -7.12
CA PRO A 188 16.79 7.69 -7.94
C PRO A 188 15.83 8.65 -7.23
N TYR A 189 15.60 8.44 -5.93
CA TYR A 189 14.78 9.34 -5.12
C TYR A 189 15.47 10.69 -4.93
N ILE A 190 16.75 10.70 -4.56
CA ILE A 190 17.53 11.93 -4.35
C ILE A 190 17.54 12.79 -5.63
N ASP A 191 17.79 12.16 -6.78
CA ASP A 191 17.84 12.87 -8.07
C ASP A 191 16.47 13.43 -8.47
N ALA A 192 15.39 12.70 -8.23
CA ALA A 192 14.03 13.17 -8.51
C ALA A 192 13.61 14.36 -7.60
N ARG A 193 14.23 14.50 -6.44
CA ARG A 193 13.98 15.61 -5.51
C ARG A 193 14.89 16.83 -5.73
N LYS A 194 15.81 16.77 -6.67
CA LYS A 194 16.65 17.94 -7.01
C LYS A 194 15.75 19.13 -7.41
N GLY A 195 15.95 20.26 -6.72
CA GLY A 195 15.13 21.46 -6.89
C GLY A 195 13.86 21.53 -6.02
N CYS A 196 13.53 20.48 -5.29
CA CYS A 196 12.47 20.52 -4.28
C CYS A 196 13.06 20.88 -2.91
N ALA A 197 12.45 21.85 -2.21
CA ALA A 197 12.89 22.17 -0.84
C ALA A 197 12.67 20.98 0.10
N GLU A 198 13.56 20.83 1.09
CA GLU A 198 13.48 19.81 2.10
C GLU A 198 12.12 19.83 2.84
N GLY A 199 11.51 18.68 3.07
CA GLY A 199 10.21 18.55 3.71
C GLY A 199 9.01 19.09 2.93
N LYS A 200 9.21 19.74 1.77
CA LYS A 200 8.11 20.27 0.97
C LYS A 200 7.56 19.24 -0.02
N SER A 201 6.32 19.44 -0.44
CA SER A 201 5.72 18.58 -1.47
C SER A 201 6.51 18.66 -2.76
N CYS A 202 6.70 17.52 -3.39
CA CYS A 202 7.34 17.38 -4.69
C CYS A 202 6.61 16.26 -5.41
N ASN A 203 6.12 16.52 -6.61
CA ASN A 203 5.35 15.54 -7.39
C ASN A 203 6.17 15.02 -8.58
N THR A 204 7.49 15.21 -8.55
CA THR A 204 8.38 14.72 -9.60
C THR A 204 8.31 13.19 -9.66
N ILE A 205 8.12 12.66 -10.85
CA ILE A 205 8.17 11.22 -11.09
C ILE A 205 9.61 10.74 -10.89
N ILE A 206 9.78 9.65 -10.16
CA ILE A 206 11.05 8.94 -10.08
C ILE A 206 11.16 8.12 -11.37
N ASP A 207 12.07 8.54 -12.25
CA ASP A 207 12.22 7.94 -13.57
C ASP A 207 12.60 6.46 -13.48
N LYS A 208 11.83 5.61 -14.15
CA LYS A 208 12.00 4.15 -14.17
C LYS A 208 13.38 3.74 -14.71
N LYS A 209 13.93 4.47 -15.68
CA LYS A 209 15.29 4.20 -16.19
C LYS A 209 16.34 4.51 -15.13
N SER A 210 16.16 5.56 -14.34
CA SER A 210 17.03 5.88 -13.20
C SER A 210 16.98 4.79 -12.12
N ILE A 211 15.78 4.30 -11.79
CA ILE A 211 15.60 3.17 -10.85
C ILE A 211 16.32 1.93 -11.40
N PHE A 212 16.07 1.57 -12.66
CA PHE A 212 16.68 0.41 -13.29
C PHE A 212 18.22 0.49 -13.29
N SER A 213 18.79 1.63 -13.71
CA SER A 213 20.25 1.81 -13.73
C SER A 213 20.85 1.65 -12.34
N TYR A 214 20.28 2.29 -11.34
CA TYR A 214 20.75 2.23 -9.96
C TYR A 214 20.70 0.80 -9.40
N TYR A 215 19.58 0.11 -9.55
CA TYR A 215 19.44 -1.26 -9.05
C TYR A 215 20.23 -2.28 -9.84
N LYS A 216 20.52 -2.02 -11.14
CA LYS A 216 21.44 -2.82 -11.95
C LYS A 216 22.87 -2.73 -11.41
N ASP A 217 23.35 -1.53 -11.10
CA ASP A 217 24.68 -1.35 -10.52
C ASP A 217 24.79 -2.04 -9.15
N ILE A 218 23.73 -1.95 -8.33
CA ILE A 218 23.66 -2.65 -7.03
C ILE A 218 23.65 -4.16 -7.23
N SER A 219 22.86 -4.69 -8.16
CA SER A 219 22.79 -6.12 -8.42
C SER A 219 24.13 -6.69 -8.85
N GLN A 220 24.89 -5.96 -9.66
CA GLN A 220 26.25 -6.33 -10.06
C GLN A 220 27.23 -6.25 -8.88
N LYS A 221 27.22 -5.12 -8.15
CA LYS A 221 28.14 -4.90 -7.02
C LYS A 221 28.02 -5.94 -5.92
N TYR A 222 26.78 -6.35 -5.61
CA TYR A 222 26.50 -7.29 -4.52
C TYR A 222 26.17 -8.70 -5.01
N ASN A 223 26.33 -8.99 -6.31
CA ASN A 223 25.99 -10.28 -6.93
C ASN A 223 24.56 -10.73 -6.58
N ILE A 224 23.56 -9.85 -6.82
CA ILE A 224 22.14 -10.13 -6.56
C ILE A 224 21.48 -10.66 -7.85
N SER A 225 20.91 -11.84 -7.76
CA SER A 225 20.17 -12.51 -8.83
C SER A 225 19.07 -13.37 -8.21
N PHE A 226 18.22 -14.00 -8.98
CA PHE A 226 17.24 -14.95 -8.44
C PHE A 226 17.86 -16.11 -7.64
N SER A 227 19.09 -16.51 -7.99
CA SER A 227 19.84 -17.54 -7.24
C SER A 227 20.50 -17.01 -5.97
N ASN A 228 20.84 -15.72 -5.95
CA ASN A 228 21.55 -15.07 -4.85
C ASN A 228 20.73 -13.91 -4.25
N ILE A 229 19.40 -14.01 -4.25
CA ILE A 229 18.50 -12.93 -3.83
C ILE A 229 18.71 -12.52 -2.36
N TYR A 230 19.24 -13.44 -1.54
CA TYR A 230 19.62 -13.18 -0.16
C TYR A 230 20.72 -12.11 -0.01
N ASN A 231 21.48 -11.81 -1.06
CA ASN A 231 22.50 -10.76 -1.06
C ASN A 231 21.92 -9.34 -0.97
N ILE A 232 20.59 -9.17 -1.10
CA ILE A 232 19.91 -7.90 -0.79
C ILE A 232 20.28 -7.40 0.60
N LYS A 233 20.46 -8.28 1.58
CA LYS A 233 20.90 -7.92 2.93
C LYS A 233 22.27 -7.20 2.94
N ASN A 234 23.21 -7.59 2.08
CA ASN A 234 24.53 -6.98 2.01
C ASN A 234 24.46 -5.55 1.47
N TYR A 235 23.60 -5.33 0.47
CA TYR A 235 23.30 -3.99 -0.03
C TYR A 235 22.71 -3.11 1.08
N LEU A 236 21.66 -3.59 1.76
CA LEU A 236 20.97 -2.83 2.80
C LEU A 236 21.91 -2.50 3.97
N ASN A 237 22.71 -3.45 4.41
CA ASN A 237 23.72 -3.22 5.44
C ASN A 237 24.73 -2.15 5.03
N SER A 238 25.22 -2.19 3.78
CA SER A 238 26.14 -1.16 3.27
C SER A 238 25.47 0.21 3.16
N LEU A 239 24.20 0.26 2.74
CA LEU A 239 23.46 1.53 2.61
C LEU A 239 23.19 2.19 3.96
N LEU A 240 22.93 1.41 5.01
CA LEU A 240 22.56 1.93 6.33
C LEU A 240 23.76 2.27 7.21
N ASN A 241 24.91 1.58 7.02
CA ASN A 241 26.11 1.73 7.84
C ASN A 241 27.22 2.57 7.18
N GLY A 242 27.05 2.96 5.91
CA GLY A 242 27.93 3.87 5.17
C GLY A 242 27.36 5.27 5.13
#